data_f35bbd19ae8edbe74756c348d92165e5
#
_entry.id   f35bbd19ae8edbe74756c348d92165e5
#
_cell.length_a   1.000
_cell.length_b   1.000
_cell.length_c   1.000
_cell.angle_alpha   90.00
_cell.angle_beta   90.00
_cell.angle_gamma   90.00
#
_symmetry.space_group_name_H-M   'P 1'
#
loop_
_entity.id
_entity.type
_entity.pdbx_description
1 polymer ?
#
loop_
_entity_poly.entity_id
_entity_poly.type
_entity_poly.pdbx_seq_one_letter_code
_entity_poly.pdbx_strand_id
1 'polypeptide(L)'
;MANTNAKDKDAVRQENIEKTVSSTEQFYNQHKKTIWGVVIAVVVIFLGALAWNKFVYQRQCKEAQEQAFPAEASFRNGEYEIALNGDGNNLGFADIISDYGTKAGKAVYLYAGICELQLGNYEGALSYLKKYKGGEPILASRAKACQGDAYVGLGKYEEAVSCFKAAVEGADNIFAAGYLLKEGLAYEALGQKAEALKCYNAIKENYPQSIESYEINKYIARVSE
;
A
#
# COMPACT_ATOMS: atom_id res chain seq x y z
N MET A 1 59.00 31.34 -14.65
CA MET A 1 59.00 29.87 -14.86
C MET A 1 57.64 29.16 -14.57
N ALA A 2 56.56 29.87 -14.22
CA ALA A 2 55.26 29.25 -13.92
C ALA A 2 54.30 29.09 -15.11
N ASN A 3 54.59 29.69 -16.28
CA ASN A 3 53.64 29.74 -17.38
C ASN A 3 53.85 28.64 -18.46
N THR A 4 54.97 27.91 -18.41
CA THR A 4 55.28 26.83 -19.32
C THR A 4 54.59 25.50 -18.94
N ASN A 5 54.38 25.29 -17.63
CA ASN A 5 53.77 24.07 -17.13
C ASN A 5 52.23 23.98 -17.33
N ALA A 6 51.55 25.11 -17.48
CA ALA A 6 50.12 25.14 -17.76
C ALA A 6 49.82 24.82 -19.25
N LYS A 7 50.61 25.40 -20.17
CA LYS A 7 50.48 25.13 -21.61
C LYS A 7 50.77 23.67 -21.96
N ASP A 8 51.76 23.03 -21.31
CA ASP A 8 52.06 21.61 -21.53
C ASP A 8 50.93 20.70 -21.01
N LYS A 9 50.29 21.03 -19.90
CA LYS A 9 49.15 20.27 -19.37
C LYS A 9 47.92 20.37 -20.27
N ASP A 10 47.66 21.55 -20.83
CA ASP A 10 46.52 21.75 -21.75
C ASP A 10 46.78 21.05 -23.09
N ALA A 11 48.00 21.06 -23.60
CA ALA A 11 48.38 20.34 -24.83
C ALA A 11 48.23 18.81 -24.65
N VAL A 12 48.70 18.25 -23.51
CA VAL A 12 48.54 16.82 -23.19
C VAL A 12 47.06 16.46 -23.00
N ARG A 13 46.27 17.36 -22.44
CA ARG A 13 44.81 17.15 -22.26
C ARG A 13 44.08 17.17 -23.59
N GLN A 14 44.44 18.08 -24.52
CA GLN A 14 43.89 18.11 -25.88
C GLN A 14 44.28 16.86 -26.68
N GLU A 15 45.53 16.43 -26.63
CA GLU A 15 46.00 15.21 -27.30
C GLU A 15 45.26 13.96 -26.78
N ASN A 16 45.02 13.87 -25.46
CA ASN A 16 44.26 12.77 -24.88
C ASN A 16 42.77 12.80 -25.28
N ILE A 17 42.18 13.98 -25.41
CA ILE A 17 40.79 14.15 -25.89
C ILE A 17 40.71 13.72 -27.38
N GLU A 18 41.63 14.17 -28.22
CA GLU A 18 41.69 13.79 -29.64
C GLU A 18 41.88 12.29 -29.85
N LYS A 19 42.78 11.65 -29.06
CA LYS A 19 42.98 10.19 -29.09
C LYS A 19 41.73 9.44 -28.63
N THR A 20 41.04 9.94 -27.62
CA THR A 20 39.81 9.33 -27.11
C THR A 20 38.66 9.46 -28.11
N VAL A 21 38.51 10.63 -28.74
CA VAL A 21 37.51 10.86 -29.79
C VAL A 21 37.78 9.97 -31.00
N SER A 22 39.03 9.92 -31.46
CA SER A 22 39.43 9.08 -32.61
C SER A 22 39.20 7.58 -32.35
N SER A 23 39.50 7.07 -31.14
CA SER A 23 39.25 5.68 -30.79
C SER A 23 37.75 5.36 -30.69
N THR A 24 36.95 6.31 -30.20
CA THR A 24 35.47 6.19 -30.12
C THR A 24 34.84 6.18 -31.51
N GLU A 25 35.34 7.05 -32.43
CA GLU A 25 34.90 7.08 -33.83
C GLU A 25 35.25 5.79 -34.56
N GLN A 26 36.45 5.27 -34.38
CA GLN A 26 36.87 3.98 -34.95
C GLN A 26 36.00 2.84 -34.43
N PHE A 27 35.74 2.76 -33.12
CA PHE A 27 34.87 1.75 -32.53
C PHE A 27 33.43 1.87 -33.09
N TYR A 28 32.87 3.07 -33.16
CA TYR A 28 31.56 3.30 -33.76
C TYR A 28 31.51 2.85 -35.23
N ASN A 29 32.48 3.24 -36.05
CA ASN A 29 32.50 2.90 -37.45
C ASN A 29 32.66 1.39 -37.68
N GLN A 30 33.39 0.70 -36.82
CA GLN A 30 33.60 -0.74 -36.89
C GLN A 30 32.33 -1.51 -36.45
N HIS A 31 31.59 -1.00 -35.46
CA HIS A 31 30.45 -1.69 -34.84
C HIS A 31 29.10 -1.03 -35.16
N LYS A 32 29.02 -0.04 -36.03
CA LYS A 32 27.81 0.74 -36.30
C LYS A 32 26.58 -0.11 -36.62
N LYS A 33 26.72 -1.19 -37.39
CA LYS A 33 25.62 -2.10 -37.73
C LYS A 33 25.08 -2.83 -36.48
N THR A 34 25.99 -3.28 -35.64
CA THR A 34 25.63 -3.95 -34.37
C THR A 34 24.99 -2.97 -33.39
N ILE A 35 25.56 -1.77 -33.24
CA ILE A 35 25.03 -0.71 -32.39
C ILE A 35 23.60 -0.34 -32.83
N TRP A 36 23.40 -0.07 -34.12
CA TRP A 36 22.06 0.24 -34.63
C TRP A 36 21.10 -0.93 -34.51
N GLY A 37 21.56 -2.18 -34.68
CA GLY A 37 20.76 -3.39 -34.45
C GLY A 37 20.27 -3.47 -33.02
N VAL A 38 21.14 -3.22 -32.03
CA VAL A 38 20.77 -3.19 -30.60
C VAL A 38 19.79 -2.04 -30.29
N VAL A 39 20.05 -0.84 -30.81
CA VAL A 39 19.16 0.32 -30.63
C VAL A 39 17.76 0.02 -31.18
N ILE A 40 17.67 -0.52 -32.40
CA ILE A 40 16.39 -0.89 -33.01
C ILE A 40 15.68 -1.96 -32.17
N ALA A 41 16.40 -2.99 -31.70
CA ALA A 41 15.82 -4.03 -30.85
C ALA A 41 15.24 -3.44 -29.54
N VAL A 42 15.98 -2.55 -28.87
CA VAL A 42 15.51 -1.85 -27.66
C VAL A 42 14.25 -1.01 -27.95
N VAL A 43 14.24 -0.27 -29.06
CA VAL A 43 13.07 0.53 -29.47
C VAL A 43 11.85 -0.36 -29.75
N VAL A 44 12.03 -1.48 -30.44
CA VAL A 44 10.94 -2.43 -30.74
C VAL A 44 10.38 -3.04 -29.44
N ILE A 45 11.24 -3.45 -28.50
CA ILE A 45 10.83 -3.98 -27.20
C ILE A 45 10.05 -2.90 -26.43
N PHE A 46 10.54 -1.66 -26.41
CA PHE A 46 9.90 -0.54 -25.73
C PHE A 46 8.51 -0.23 -26.32
N LEU A 47 8.42 -0.13 -27.65
CA LEU A 47 7.13 0.08 -28.34
C LEU A 47 6.18 -1.10 -28.12
N GLY A 48 6.68 -2.33 -28.14
CA GLY A 48 5.90 -3.53 -27.81
C GLY A 48 5.35 -3.48 -26.39
N ALA A 49 6.16 -3.08 -25.42
CA ALA A 49 5.73 -2.91 -24.02
C ALA A 49 4.67 -1.81 -23.85
N LEU A 50 4.83 -0.67 -24.57
CA LEU A 50 3.81 0.40 -24.57
C LEU A 50 2.49 -0.06 -25.20
N ALA A 51 2.56 -0.79 -26.33
CA ALA A 51 1.37 -1.33 -26.98
C ALA A 51 0.66 -2.36 -26.07
N TRP A 52 1.41 -3.28 -25.47
CA TRP A 52 0.86 -4.24 -24.50
C TRP A 52 0.19 -3.53 -23.32
N ASN A 53 0.86 -2.54 -22.72
CA ASN A 53 0.29 -1.77 -21.62
C ASN A 53 -1.01 -1.07 -22.02
N LYS A 54 -1.04 -0.39 -23.17
CA LYS A 54 -2.19 0.38 -23.63
C LYS A 54 -3.37 -0.51 -24.05
N PHE A 55 -3.11 -1.55 -24.86
CA PHE A 55 -4.17 -2.33 -25.50
C PHE A 55 -4.63 -3.55 -24.69
N VAL A 56 -3.77 -4.09 -23.83
CA VAL A 56 -4.08 -5.29 -23.04
C VAL A 56 -4.29 -4.93 -21.58
N TYR A 57 -3.25 -4.38 -20.94
CA TYR A 57 -3.30 -4.17 -19.49
C TYR A 57 -4.35 -3.14 -19.07
N GLN A 58 -4.36 -1.96 -19.71
CA GLN A 58 -5.34 -0.92 -19.38
C GLN A 58 -6.79 -1.34 -19.68
N ARG A 59 -6.99 -2.11 -20.74
CA ARG A 59 -8.32 -2.66 -21.05
C ARG A 59 -8.77 -3.61 -19.96
N GLN A 60 -7.92 -4.52 -19.51
CA GLN A 60 -8.24 -5.45 -18.42
C GLN A 60 -8.46 -4.71 -17.09
N CYS A 61 -7.71 -3.64 -16.80
CA CYS A 61 -7.96 -2.82 -15.62
C CYS A 61 -9.35 -2.17 -15.67
N LYS A 62 -9.75 -1.64 -16.82
CA LYS A 62 -11.06 -1.03 -17.01
C LYS A 62 -12.18 -2.05 -16.83
N GLU A 63 -12.07 -3.19 -17.48
CA GLU A 63 -13.01 -4.30 -17.36
C GLU A 63 -13.14 -4.76 -15.89
N ALA A 64 -12.02 -4.96 -15.21
CA ALA A 64 -11.99 -5.35 -13.80
C ALA A 64 -12.70 -4.35 -12.88
N GLN A 65 -12.52 -3.03 -13.15
CA GLN A 65 -13.22 -1.98 -12.40
C GLN A 65 -14.72 -1.95 -12.69
N GLU A 66 -15.12 -2.15 -13.94
CA GLU A 66 -16.54 -2.26 -14.31
C GLU A 66 -17.21 -3.46 -13.63
N GLN A 67 -16.54 -4.60 -13.56
CA GLN A 67 -17.01 -5.79 -12.85
C GLN A 67 -17.04 -5.60 -11.33
N ALA A 68 -16.17 -4.76 -10.77
CA ALA A 68 -16.14 -4.51 -9.32
C ALA A 68 -17.27 -3.60 -8.84
N PHE A 69 -17.88 -2.83 -9.72
CA PHE A 69 -18.90 -1.82 -9.35
C PHE A 69 -20.12 -2.42 -8.62
N PRO A 70 -20.74 -3.54 -9.05
CA PRO A 70 -21.84 -4.17 -8.32
C PRO A 70 -21.42 -4.63 -6.91
N ALA A 71 -20.26 -5.27 -6.78
CA ALA A 71 -19.73 -5.71 -5.48
C ALA A 71 -19.48 -4.53 -4.54
N GLU A 72 -18.95 -3.39 -5.06
CA GLU A 72 -18.79 -2.17 -4.28
C GLU A 72 -20.14 -1.56 -3.85
N ALA A 73 -21.18 -1.68 -4.68
CA ALA A 73 -22.52 -1.23 -4.33
C ALA A 73 -23.09 -2.07 -3.17
N SER A 74 -23.02 -3.40 -3.26
CA SER A 74 -23.44 -4.31 -2.17
C SER A 74 -22.62 -4.08 -0.89
N PHE A 75 -21.31 -3.83 -1.02
CA PHE A 75 -20.47 -3.47 0.12
C PHE A 75 -20.93 -2.19 0.85
N ARG A 76 -21.28 -1.13 0.08
CA ARG A 76 -21.79 0.12 0.65
C ARG A 76 -23.15 -0.06 1.33
N ASN A 77 -23.96 -1.01 0.85
CA ASN A 77 -25.24 -1.35 1.44
C ASN A 77 -25.12 -2.25 2.70
N GLY A 78 -23.92 -2.74 3.01
CA GLY A 78 -23.70 -3.66 4.11
C GLY A 78 -24.02 -5.13 3.77
N GLU A 79 -24.24 -5.44 2.50
CA GLU A 79 -24.54 -6.80 1.99
C GLU A 79 -23.21 -7.55 1.78
N TYR A 80 -22.48 -7.81 2.88
CA TYR A 80 -21.10 -8.27 2.83
C TYR A 80 -20.93 -9.65 2.18
N GLU A 81 -21.91 -10.55 2.37
CA GLU A 81 -21.90 -11.87 1.74
C GLU A 81 -21.98 -11.74 0.21
N ILE A 82 -22.92 -10.93 -0.31
CA ILE A 82 -23.08 -10.67 -1.73
C ILE A 82 -21.88 -9.92 -2.30
N ALA A 83 -21.37 -8.93 -1.56
CA ALA A 83 -20.19 -8.18 -1.98
C ALA A 83 -18.95 -9.08 -2.12
N LEU A 84 -18.80 -10.06 -1.22
CA LEU A 84 -17.65 -10.98 -1.24
C LEU A 84 -17.78 -12.05 -2.32
N ASN A 85 -18.94 -12.73 -2.40
CA ASN A 85 -19.15 -13.97 -3.17
C ASN A 85 -19.96 -13.76 -4.45
N GLY A 86 -20.54 -12.55 -4.66
CA GLY A 86 -21.43 -12.26 -5.79
C GLY A 86 -22.88 -12.72 -5.55
N ASP A 87 -23.74 -12.46 -6.52
CA ASP A 87 -25.16 -12.80 -6.50
C ASP A 87 -25.56 -13.83 -7.58
N GLY A 88 -24.57 -14.44 -8.24
CA GLY A 88 -24.74 -15.37 -9.36
C GLY A 88 -24.86 -14.71 -10.74
N ASN A 89 -25.17 -13.40 -10.80
CA ASN A 89 -25.16 -12.63 -12.03
C ASN A 89 -23.95 -11.68 -12.08
N ASN A 90 -23.53 -11.19 -10.93
CA ASN A 90 -22.39 -10.28 -10.75
C ASN A 90 -21.32 -10.97 -9.91
N LEU A 91 -20.06 -10.69 -10.26
CA LEU A 91 -18.91 -11.19 -9.51
C LEU A 91 -18.81 -10.52 -8.14
N GLY A 92 -18.42 -11.30 -7.11
CA GLY A 92 -18.00 -10.78 -5.83
C GLY A 92 -16.51 -10.41 -5.82
N PHE A 93 -16.06 -9.76 -4.76
CA PHE A 93 -14.65 -9.38 -4.62
C PHE A 93 -13.70 -10.58 -4.67
N ALA A 94 -14.11 -11.75 -4.18
CA ALA A 94 -13.31 -12.97 -4.22
C ALA A 94 -13.01 -13.40 -5.66
N ASP A 95 -14.04 -13.45 -6.52
CA ASP A 95 -13.90 -13.81 -7.94
C ASP A 95 -13.11 -12.74 -8.70
N ILE A 96 -13.39 -11.46 -8.44
CA ILE A 96 -12.67 -10.34 -9.05
C ILE A 96 -11.18 -10.40 -8.72
N ILE A 97 -10.81 -10.73 -7.48
CA ILE A 97 -9.42 -10.92 -7.07
C ILE A 97 -8.80 -12.14 -7.77
N SER A 98 -9.56 -13.22 -7.91
CA SER A 98 -9.11 -14.43 -8.61
C SER A 98 -8.80 -14.17 -10.08
N ASP A 99 -9.71 -13.47 -10.78
CA ASP A 99 -9.65 -13.30 -12.23
C ASP A 99 -8.74 -12.16 -12.67
N TYR A 100 -8.76 -11.06 -11.92
CA TYR A 100 -8.09 -9.81 -12.30
C TYR A 100 -6.94 -9.42 -11.36
N GLY A 101 -6.91 -9.94 -10.15
CA GLY A 101 -5.92 -9.58 -9.13
C GLY A 101 -5.92 -8.07 -8.85
N THR A 102 -4.73 -7.44 -8.91
CA THR A 102 -4.58 -6.01 -8.65
C THR A 102 -5.07 -5.10 -9.79
N LYS A 103 -5.52 -5.64 -10.93
CA LYS A 103 -6.03 -4.86 -12.06
C LYS A 103 -7.37 -4.19 -11.72
N ALA A 104 -8.18 -4.77 -10.84
CA ALA A 104 -9.38 -4.15 -10.30
C ALA A 104 -9.11 -3.02 -9.29
N GLY A 105 -7.83 -2.76 -9.03
CA GLY A 105 -7.39 -1.81 -8.02
C GLY A 105 -6.99 -2.50 -6.72
N LYS A 106 -6.11 -1.85 -5.97
CA LYS A 106 -5.61 -2.44 -4.72
C LYS A 106 -6.68 -2.49 -3.62
N ALA A 107 -7.67 -1.59 -3.69
CA ALA A 107 -8.73 -1.47 -2.70
C ALA A 107 -9.64 -2.70 -2.60
N VAL A 108 -9.75 -3.51 -3.66
CA VAL A 108 -10.56 -4.74 -3.64
C VAL A 108 -10.11 -5.71 -2.55
N TYR A 109 -8.80 -5.77 -2.26
CA TYR A 109 -8.29 -6.59 -1.16
C TYR A 109 -8.70 -6.06 0.22
N LEU A 110 -8.79 -4.74 0.38
CA LEU A 110 -9.30 -4.13 1.60
C LEU A 110 -10.79 -4.41 1.77
N TYR A 111 -11.59 -4.25 0.71
CA TYR A 111 -13.03 -4.51 0.75
C TYR A 111 -13.34 -5.98 1.01
N ALA A 112 -12.68 -6.91 0.31
CA ALA A 112 -12.83 -8.34 0.57
C ALA A 112 -12.46 -8.70 2.02
N GLY A 113 -11.36 -8.14 2.54
CA GLY A 113 -10.96 -8.36 3.92
C GLY A 113 -11.93 -7.78 4.95
N ILE A 114 -12.57 -6.64 4.66
CA ILE A 114 -13.63 -6.08 5.52
C ILE A 114 -14.88 -6.96 5.44
N CYS A 115 -15.27 -7.46 4.26
CA CYS A 115 -16.38 -8.40 4.14
C CYS A 115 -16.18 -9.62 5.02
N GLU A 116 -15.04 -10.29 4.89
CA GLU A 116 -14.69 -11.45 5.71
C GLU A 116 -14.73 -11.15 7.23
N LEU A 117 -14.21 -9.96 7.61
CA LEU A 117 -14.23 -9.50 8.99
C LEU A 117 -15.66 -9.35 9.51
N GLN A 118 -16.56 -8.75 8.71
CA GLN A 118 -17.97 -8.57 9.07
C GLN A 118 -18.75 -9.88 9.12
N LEU A 119 -18.33 -10.86 8.33
CA LEU A 119 -18.89 -12.22 8.33
C LEU A 119 -18.31 -13.11 9.45
N GLY A 120 -17.36 -12.59 10.23
CA GLY A 120 -16.72 -13.32 11.33
C GLY A 120 -15.63 -14.30 10.90
N ASN A 121 -15.24 -14.31 9.62
CA ASN A 121 -14.13 -15.13 9.14
C ASN A 121 -12.81 -14.36 9.28
N TYR A 122 -12.24 -14.38 10.48
CA TYR A 122 -11.06 -13.58 10.84
C TYR A 122 -9.79 -14.03 10.10
N GLU A 123 -9.60 -15.32 9.86
CA GLU A 123 -8.49 -15.85 9.06
C GLU A 123 -8.60 -15.42 7.60
N GLY A 124 -9.79 -15.50 7.01
CA GLY A 124 -10.09 -15.02 5.66
C GLY A 124 -9.80 -13.52 5.55
N ALA A 125 -10.28 -12.73 6.51
CA ALA A 125 -10.01 -11.30 6.59
C ALA A 125 -8.51 -10.99 6.56
N LEU A 126 -7.71 -11.66 7.40
CA LEU A 126 -6.26 -11.49 7.43
C LEU A 126 -5.60 -11.88 6.11
N SER A 127 -6.12 -12.91 5.41
CA SER A 127 -5.57 -13.34 4.13
C SER A 127 -5.66 -12.28 3.04
N TYR A 128 -6.77 -11.53 3.01
CA TYR A 128 -6.97 -10.41 2.08
C TYR A 128 -6.29 -9.13 2.55
N LEU A 129 -6.46 -8.73 3.82
CA LEU A 129 -5.93 -7.48 4.37
C LEU A 129 -4.40 -7.41 4.30
N LYS A 130 -3.69 -8.53 4.48
CA LYS A 130 -2.22 -8.61 4.32
C LYS A 130 -1.75 -8.43 2.88
N LYS A 131 -2.60 -8.72 1.90
CA LYS A 131 -2.33 -8.52 0.47
C LYS A 131 -2.58 -7.09 0.01
N TYR A 132 -3.29 -6.27 0.80
CA TYR A 132 -3.48 -4.86 0.49
C TYR A 132 -2.12 -4.13 0.49
N LYS A 133 -1.78 -3.51 -0.63
CA LYS A 133 -0.52 -2.77 -0.85
C LYS A 133 -0.80 -1.35 -1.37
N GLY A 134 -1.91 -0.76 -0.95
CA GLY A 134 -2.23 0.63 -1.27
C GLY A 134 -1.24 1.61 -0.63
N GLY A 135 -0.98 2.73 -1.31
CA GLY A 135 -0.07 3.78 -0.82
C GLY A 135 -0.80 4.94 -0.13
N GLU A 136 -2.14 4.94 -0.16
CA GLU A 136 -2.93 5.96 0.51
C GLU A 136 -2.86 5.80 2.03
N PRO A 137 -2.33 6.78 2.79
CA PRO A 137 -2.08 6.63 4.23
C PRO A 137 -3.34 6.25 5.01
N ILE A 138 -4.49 6.90 4.73
CA ILE A 138 -5.76 6.63 5.42
C ILE A 138 -6.23 5.19 5.19
N LEU A 139 -6.21 4.71 3.95
CA LEU A 139 -6.63 3.35 3.63
C LEU A 139 -5.62 2.30 4.15
N ALA A 140 -4.34 2.63 4.16
CA ALA A 140 -3.31 1.76 4.73
C ALA A 140 -3.48 1.61 6.25
N SER A 141 -3.73 2.71 6.97
CA SER A 141 -4.05 2.70 8.39
C SER A 141 -5.34 1.94 8.69
N ARG A 142 -6.39 2.13 7.87
CA ARG A 142 -7.62 1.36 7.99
C ARG A 142 -7.41 -0.14 7.77
N ALA A 143 -6.60 -0.53 6.78
CA ALA A 143 -6.26 -1.94 6.56
C ALA A 143 -5.53 -2.55 7.76
N LYS A 144 -4.64 -1.77 8.41
CA LYS A 144 -3.98 -2.18 9.65
C LYS A 144 -4.97 -2.30 10.81
N ALA A 145 -5.86 -1.34 10.99
CA ALA A 145 -6.88 -1.40 12.02
C ALA A 145 -7.80 -2.63 11.84
N CYS A 146 -8.24 -2.92 10.61
CA CYS A 146 -9.02 -4.12 10.30
C CYS A 146 -8.24 -5.43 10.56
N GLN A 147 -6.91 -5.45 10.33
CA GLN A 147 -6.07 -6.59 10.75
C GLN A 147 -6.08 -6.74 12.27
N GLY A 148 -6.00 -5.62 13.01
CA GLY A 148 -6.12 -5.60 14.47
C GLY A 148 -7.46 -6.17 14.92
N ASP A 149 -8.57 -5.73 14.32
CA ASP A 149 -9.91 -6.25 14.61
C ASP A 149 -10.01 -7.77 14.38
N ALA A 150 -9.43 -8.27 13.28
CA ALA A 150 -9.40 -9.70 13.01
C ALA A 150 -8.55 -10.47 14.03
N TYR A 151 -7.43 -9.91 14.48
CA TYR A 151 -6.62 -10.51 15.54
C TYR A 151 -7.35 -10.52 16.89
N VAL A 152 -8.11 -9.46 17.22
CA VAL A 152 -8.99 -9.46 18.42
C VAL A 152 -10.00 -10.59 18.32
N GLY A 153 -10.66 -10.77 17.15
CA GLY A 153 -11.60 -11.86 16.93
C GLY A 153 -10.98 -13.26 17.09
N LEU A 154 -9.68 -13.39 16.85
CA LEU A 154 -8.91 -14.62 17.06
C LEU A 154 -8.33 -14.76 18.48
N GLY A 155 -8.57 -13.79 19.38
CA GLY A 155 -7.98 -13.74 20.71
C GLY A 155 -6.47 -13.47 20.74
N LYS A 156 -5.89 -12.98 19.64
CA LYS A 156 -4.46 -12.68 19.49
C LYS A 156 -4.21 -11.20 19.76
N TYR A 157 -4.28 -10.83 21.04
CA TYR A 157 -4.27 -9.42 21.44
C TYR A 157 -2.93 -8.72 21.26
N GLU A 158 -1.80 -9.40 21.34
CA GLU A 158 -0.47 -8.83 21.11
C GLU A 158 -0.31 -8.39 19.64
N GLU A 159 -0.74 -9.24 18.70
CA GLU A 159 -0.75 -8.91 17.28
C GLU A 159 -1.75 -7.79 16.96
N ALA A 160 -2.90 -7.78 17.66
CA ALA A 160 -3.89 -6.72 17.54
C ALA A 160 -3.32 -5.36 17.95
N VAL A 161 -2.67 -5.26 19.10
CA VAL A 161 -1.96 -4.07 19.58
C VAL A 161 -0.97 -3.57 18.54
N SER A 162 -0.12 -4.48 18.01
CA SER A 162 0.86 -4.12 16.98
C SER A 162 0.20 -3.52 15.73
N CYS A 163 -0.95 -4.07 15.32
CA CYS A 163 -1.69 -3.58 14.16
C CYS A 163 -2.35 -2.22 14.42
N PHE A 164 -2.98 -2.03 15.60
CA PHE A 164 -3.61 -0.76 15.94
C PHE A 164 -2.58 0.36 16.10
N LYS A 165 -1.45 0.09 16.75
CA LYS A 165 -0.33 1.03 16.84
C LYS A 165 0.16 1.47 15.47
N ALA A 166 0.38 0.52 14.55
CA ALA A 166 0.77 0.84 13.18
C ALA A 166 -0.33 1.62 12.42
N ALA A 167 -1.61 1.45 12.75
CA ALA A 167 -2.70 2.23 12.18
C ALA A 167 -2.69 3.68 12.68
N VAL A 168 -2.39 3.92 13.96
CA VAL A 168 -2.26 5.26 14.55
C VAL A 168 -1.04 5.98 13.96
N GLU A 169 0.12 5.31 13.93
CA GLU A 169 1.37 5.87 13.40
C GLU A 169 1.32 6.17 11.90
N GLY A 170 0.53 5.41 11.14
CA GLY A 170 0.45 5.50 9.68
C GLY A 170 -0.32 6.71 9.18
N ALA A 171 -1.26 7.25 9.93
CA ALA A 171 -2.02 8.45 9.56
C ALA A 171 -2.61 9.14 10.78
N ASP A 172 -2.07 10.30 11.12
CA ASP A 172 -2.68 11.22 12.09
C ASP A 172 -3.90 11.91 11.44
N ASN A 173 -5.07 11.37 11.71
CA ASN A 173 -6.34 11.81 11.13
C ASN A 173 -7.50 11.56 12.10
N ILE A 174 -8.72 11.90 11.67
CA ILE A 174 -9.94 11.78 12.48
C ILE A 174 -10.24 10.34 12.99
N PHE A 175 -9.63 9.31 12.39
CA PHE A 175 -9.82 7.91 12.79
C PHE A 175 -8.80 7.44 13.83
N ALA A 176 -7.73 8.22 14.09
CA ALA A 176 -6.65 7.83 15.00
C ALA A 176 -7.17 7.62 16.43
N ALA A 177 -8.12 8.44 16.89
CA ALA A 177 -8.75 8.26 18.20
C ALA A 177 -9.43 6.89 18.35
N GLY A 178 -10.16 6.46 17.30
CA GLY A 178 -10.79 5.15 17.28
C GLY A 178 -9.78 4.00 17.29
N TYR A 179 -8.64 4.17 16.62
CA TYR A 179 -7.56 3.17 16.63
C TYR A 179 -6.86 3.11 18.00
N LEU A 180 -6.62 4.27 18.64
CA LEU A 180 -6.10 4.34 20.00
C LEU A 180 -7.05 3.69 21.02
N LEU A 181 -8.37 3.89 20.86
CA LEU A 181 -9.34 3.23 21.74
C LEU A 181 -9.25 1.71 21.60
N LYS A 182 -9.19 1.18 20.38
CA LYS A 182 -9.04 -0.25 20.12
C LYS A 182 -7.71 -0.80 20.64
N GLU A 183 -6.63 -0.05 20.50
CA GLU A 183 -5.32 -0.39 21.07
C GLU A 183 -5.39 -0.50 22.59
N GLY A 184 -5.99 0.50 23.25
CA GLY A 184 -6.20 0.49 24.71
C GLY A 184 -7.03 -0.70 25.16
N LEU A 185 -8.13 -1.03 24.47
CA LEU A 185 -8.96 -2.20 24.77
C LEU A 185 -8.19 -3.52 24.61
N ALA A 186 -7.34 -3.62 23.60
CA ALA A 186 -6.49 -4.81 23.41
C ALA A 186 -5.43 -4.93 24.55
N TYR A 187 -4.86 -3.81 25.01
CA TYR A 187 -3.99 -3.80 26.18
C TYR A 187 -4.74 -4.20 27.47
N GLU A 188 -5.99 -3.79 27.64
CA GLU A 188 -6.80 -4.27 28.76
C GLU A 188 -7.02 -5.79 28.73
N ALA A 189 -7.31 -6.34 27.55
CA ALA A 189 -7.47 -7.79 27.39
C ALA A 189 -6.19 -8.56 27.74
N LEU A 190 -5.03 -7.94 27.57
CA LEU A 190 -3.73 -8.46 28.01
C LEU A 190 -3.41 -8.20 29.48
N GLY A 191 -4.29 -7.51 30.23
CA GLY A 191 -4.03 -7.10 31.62
C GLY A 191 -3.00 -5.96 31.75
N GLN A 192 -2.63 -5.31 30.67
CA GLN A 192 -1.61 -4.25 30.60
C GLN A 192 -2.26 -2.87 30.86
N LYS A 193 -2.83 -2.68 32.06
CA LYS A 193 -3.59 -1.47 32.44
C LYS A 193 -2.82 -0.16 32.21
N ALA A 194 -1.51 -0.15 32.50
CA ALA A 194 -0.68 1.06 32.34
C ALA A 194 -0.55 1.49 30.89
N GLU A 195 -0.44 0.55 29.94
CA GLU A 195 -0.36 0.85 28.51
C GLU A 195 -1.74 1.29 27.97
N ALA A 196 -2.83 0.63 28.42
CA ALA A 196 -4.18 1.06 28.09
C ALA A 196 -4.44 2.50 28.53
N LEU A 197 -4.02 2.86 29.76
CA LEU A 197 -4.14 4.22 30.30
C LEU A 197 -3.42 5.25 29.43
N LYS A 198 -2.24 4.93 28.89
CA LYS A 198 -1.52 5.80 27.96
C LYS A 198 -2.33 6.08 26.69
N CYS A 199 -2.92 5.03 26.10
CA CYS A 199 -3.76 5.17 24.90
C CYS A 199 -4.97 6.09 25.18
N TYR A 200 -5.64 5.89 26.31
CA TYR A 200 -6.82 6.68 26.68
C TYR A 200 -6.48 8.15 27.00
N ASN A 201 -5.37 8.39 27.67
CA ASN A 201 -4.90 9.76 27.90
C ASN A 201 -4.52 10.43 26.57
N ALA A 202 -3.88 9.71 25.65
CA ALA A 202 -3.55 10.24 24.31
C ALA A 202 -4.81 10.68 23.54
N ILE A 203 -5.93 9.93 23.66
CA ILE A 203 -7.21 10.34 23.06
C ILE A 203 -7.68 11.66 23.68
N LYS A 204 -7.66 11.74 25.00
CA LYS A 204 -8.13 12.94 25.75
C LYS A 204 -7.31 14.19 25.42
N GLU A 205 -6.00 14.03 25.27
CA GLU A 205 -5.05 15.13 25.07
C GLU A 205 -4.97 15.56 23.58
N ASN A 206 -4.87 14.58 22.67
CA ASN A 206 -4.58 14.88 21.27
C ASN A 206 -5.85 14.94 20.40
N TYR A 207 -6.95 14.27 20.82
CA TYR A 207 -8.20 14.20 20.05
C TYR A 207 -9.45 14.59 20.87
N PRO A 208 -9.43 15.76 21.55
CA PRO A 208 -10.51 16.16 22.46
C PRO A 208 -11.88 16.36 21.78
N GLN A 209 -11.88 16.53 20.46
CA GLN A 209 -13.08 16.71 19.64
C GLN A 209 -13.59 15.39 19.03
N SER A 210 -12.91 14.27 19.25
CA SER A 210 -13.33 12.97 18.71
C SER A 210 -14.52 12.41 19.49
N ILE A 211 -15.29 11.54 18.83
CA ILE A 211 -16.44 10.85 19.47
C ILE A 211 -15.95 10.02 20.65
N GLU A 212 -14.79 9.38 20.53
CA GLU A 212 -14.17 8.56 21.56
C GLU A 212 -13.85 9.38 22.82
N SER A 213 -13.51 10.64 22.65
CA SER A 213 -13.16 11.54 23.76
C SER A 213 -14.33 11.82 24.72
N TYR A 214 -15.58 11.76 24.24
CA TYR A 214 -16.74 12.02 25.08
C TYR A 214 -16.88 11.03 26.25
N GLU A 215 -16.53 9.75 26.02
CA GLU A 215 -16.64 8.71 27.04
C GLU A 215 -15.29 8.26 27.62
N ILE A 216 -14.19 8.88 27.20
CA ILE A 216 -12.84 8.38 27.51
C ILE A 216 -12.55 8.31 29.01
N ASN A 217 -13.13 9.23 29.81
CA ASN A 217 -12.94 9.22 31.25
C ASN A 217 -13.45 7.94 31.91
N LYS A 218 -14.47 7.26 31.35
CA LYS A 218 -14.97 5.96 31.79
C LYS A 218 -13.89 4.87 31.64
N TYR A 219 -13.20 4.87 30.51
CA TYR A 219 -12.11 3.92 30.23
C TYR A 219 -10.89 4.20 31.12
N ILE A 220 -10.53 5.48 31.30
CA ILE A 220 -9.47 5.90 32.22
C ILE A 220 -9.74 5.42 33.64
N ALA A 221 -10.96 5.67 34.18
CA ALA A 221 -11.32 5.26 35.52
C ALA A 221 -11.18 3.74 35.69
N ARG A 222 -11.66 2.96 34.73
CA ARG A 222 -11.64 1.47 34.81
C ARG A 222 -10.22 0.88 34.91
N VAL A 223 -9.22 1.51 34.31
CA VAL A 223 -7.84 1.01 34.34
C VAL A 223 -6.97 1.66 35.42
N SER A 224 -7.48 2.71 36.08
CA SER A 224 -6.79 3.41 37.18
C SER A 224 -7.01 2.77 38.55
N GLU A 225 -7.96 1.83 38.65
CA GLU A 225 -8.21 0.98 39.81
C GLU A 225 -7.25 -0.24 39.81
#